data_431133b3586c3335b04012619bd39890
#
_entry.id   431133b3586c3335b04012619bd39890
#
_cell.length_a   1.000
_cell.length_b   1.000
_cell.length_c   1.000
_cell.angle_alpha   90.00
_cell.angle_beta   90.00
_cell.angle_gamma   90.00
#
_symmetry.space_group_name_H-M   'P 1'
#
loop_
_entity.id
_entity.type
_entity.pdbx_description
1 polymer ?
#
loop_
_entity_poly.entity_id
_entity_poly.type
_entity_poly.pdbx_seq_one_letter_code
_entity_poly.pdbx_strand_id
1 'polypeptide(L)'
;FVQVWSGCDNGFPRRNWDSHEDINRDHGPLSYGMAVGASALIKDLKQRGLLEDTIILWTTEFGRMPSTQGSKGRDHNPFVFTNWLSGGGIKGGVTHGHSDEWGYKPLDRDNPTEVYDIHATIMHLLGINHERLTFRKDSIDRRLTDVHGKVIPEIIA
;
A
#
# COMPACT_ATOMS: atom_id res chain seq x y z
N PHE A 1 8.87 1.94 14.25
CA PHE A 1 7.69 2.01 13.38
C PHE A 1 7.01 3.37 13.54
N VAL A 2 6.78 4.05 12.42
CA VAL A 2 6.05 5.32 12.35
C VAL A 2 4.93 5.15 11.35
N GLN A 3 3.72 5.57 11.73
CA GLN A 3 2.56 5.55 10.85
C GLN A 3 2.01 6.96 10.70
N VAL A 4 1.81 7.38 9.45
CA VAL A 4 1.26 8.68 9.10
C VAL A 4 -0.04 8.47 8.32
N TRP A 5 -1.09 9.10 8.77
CA TRP A 5 -2.38 9.10 8.08
C TRP A 5 -2.52 10.35 7.23
N SER A 6 -2.98 10.17 6.01
CA SER A 6 -3.29 11.24 5.07
C SER A 6 -4.78 11.24 4.76
N GLY A 7 -5.36 12.42 4.68
CA GLY A 7 -6.79 12.63 4.51
C GLY A 7 -7.46 12.96 5.84
N CYS A 8 -8.76 13.05 5.87
CA CYS A 8 -9.60 13.25 7.06
C CYS A 8 -10.26 14.61 7.20
N ASP A 9 -10.77 15.16 6.15
CA ASP A 9 -11.83 16.14 6.35
C ASP A 9 -13.18 15.43 6.18
N ASN A 10 -13.85 15.15 7.31
CA ASN A 10 -15.20 14.61 7.32
C ASN A 10 -16.26 15.72 7.18
N GLY A 11 -15.83 16.97 6.96
CA GLY A 11 -16.71 18.09 6.67
C GLY A 11 -17.43 17.97 5.33
N PHE A 12 -18.40 18.84 5.10
CA PHE A 12 -19.05 18.95 3.80
C PHE A 12 -18.52 20.18 3.02
N PRO A 13 -18.15 20.05 1.74
CA PRO A 13 -18.06 18.82 0.94
C PRO A 13 -16.91 17.92 1.41
N ARG A 14 -17.16 16.63 1.48
CA ARG A 14 -16.15 15.65 1.90
C ARG A 14 -14.96 15.66 0.95
N ARG A 15 -13.82 16.13 1.44
CA ARG A 15 -12.54 16.09 0.71
C ARG A 15 -11.62 15.07 1.37
N ASN A 16 -11.89 13.81 1.13
CA ASN A 16 -11.09 12.71 1.64
C ASN A 16 -10.84 11.68 0.53
N TRP A 17 -10.03 10.68 0.82
CA TRP A 17 -9.72 9.62 -0.11
C TRP A 17 -10.93 8.74 -0.44
N ASP A 18 -11.97 8.78 0.40
CA ASP A 18 -13.24 8.07 0.18
C ASP A 18 -14.20 8.87 -0.70
N SER A 19 -13.82 9.06 -1.97
CA SER A 19 -14.54 9.91 -2.92
C SER A 19 -15.53 9.12 -3.77
N HIS A 20 -16.81 9.23 -3.43
CA HIS A 20 -17.94 8.64 -4.14
C HIS A 20 -18.69 9.64 -5.03
N GLU A 21 -18.32 10.92 -5.01
CA GLU A 21 -19.02 11.99 -5.74
C GLU A 21 -18.18 12.54 -6.89
N ASP A 22 -16.98 13.02 -6.62
CA ASP A 22 -16.08 13.62 -7.62
C ASP A 22 -14.61 13.35 -7.24
N ILE A 23 -14.03 12.30 -7.81
CA ILE A 23 -12.68 11.86 -7.48
C ILE A 23 -11.61 12.91 -7.82
N ASN A 24 -11.78 13.66 -8.88
CA ASN A 24 -10.79 14.69 -9.28
C ASN A 24 -10.79 15.86 -8.30
N ARG A 25 -11.99 16.32 -7.90
CA ARG A 25 -12.14 17.38 -6.89
C ARG A 25 -11.50 16.98 -5.57
N ASP A 26 -11.73 15.73 -5.13
CA ASP A 26 -11.37 15.28 -3.79
C ASP A 26 -9.91 14.79 -3.73
N HIS A 27 -9.48 13.97 -4.69
CA HIS A 27 -8.14 13.38 -4.68
C HIS A 27 -7.05 14.35 -5.16
N GLY A 28 -7.35 15.31 -6.02
CA GLY A 28 -6.36 16.25 -6.56
C GLY A 28 -5.54 16.94 -5.46
N PRO A 29 -6.17 17.71 -4.56
CA PRO A 29 -5.47 18.37 -3.46
C PRO A 29 -4.78 17.42 -2.48
N LEU A 30 -5.39 16.28 -2.18
CA LEU A 30 -4.83 15.27 -1.27
C LEU A 30 -3.58 14.63 -1.87
N SER A 31 -3.61 14.29 -3.16
CA SER A 31 -2.48 13.71 -3.89
C SER A 31 -1.31 14.70 -3.94
N TYR A 32 -1.59 15.98 -4.16
CA TYR A 32 -0.56 17.02 -4.15
C TYR A 32 0.11 17.13 -2.77
N GLY A 33 -0.67 17.25 -1.70
CA GLY A 33 -0.15 17.33 -0.34
C GLY A 33 0.66 16.08 0.05
N MET A 34 0.16 14.90 -0.27
CA MET A 34 0.85 13.63 -0.06
C MET A 34 2.16 13.57 -0.84
N ALA A 35 2.16 13.96 -2.12
CA ALA A 35 3.36 13.92 -2.96
C ALA A 35 4.46 14.86 -2.45
N VAL A 36 4.10 16.06 -1.99
CA VAL A 36 5.05 17.01 -1.38
C VAL A 36 5.68 16.41 -0.11
N GLY A 37 4.86 15.89 0.79
CA GLY A 37 5.35 15.31 2.04
C GLY A 37 6.20 14.06 1.83
N ALA A 38 5.74 13.12 1.00
CA ALA A 38 6.49 11.90 0.68
C ALA A 38 7.82 12.21 -0.03
N SER A 39 7.81 13.14 -0.99
CA SER A 39 9.02 13.57 -1.67
C SER A 39 10.04 14.20 -0.71
N ALA A 40 9.58 15.04 0.22
CA ALA A 40 10.43 15.66 1.23
C ALA A 40 11.05 14.59 2.16
N LEU A 41 10.24 13.65 2.64
CA LEU A 41 10.71 12.54 3.48
C LEU A 41 11.79 11.70 2.79
N ILE A 42 11.55 11.28 1.56
CA ILE A 42 12.52 10.45 0.81
C ILE A 42 13.83 11.23 0.58
N LYS A 43 13.75 12.51 0.22
CA LYS A 43 14.93 13.35 0.02
C LYS A 43 15.73 13.54 1.32
N ASP A 44 15.04 13.81 2.42
CA ASP A 44 15.69 14.00 3.73
C ASP A 44 16.38 12.72 4.19
N LEU A 45 15.71 11.58 4.13
CA LEU A 45 16.31 10.29 4.46
C LEU A 45 17.53 9.97 3.59
N LYS A 46 17.42 10.23 2.28
CA LYS A 46 18.55 10.05 1.36
C LYS A 46 19.73 10.94 1.70
N GLN A 47 19.50 12.23 1.96
CA GLN A 47 20.55 13.18 2.33
C GLN A 47 21.25 12.83 3.64
N ARG A 48 20.51 12.22 4.57
CA ARG A 48 21.07 11.77 5.87
C ARG A 48 21.72 10.39 5.81
N GLY A 49 21.66 9.68 4.69
CA GLY A 49 22.14 8.31 4.57
C GLY A 49 21.29 7.29 5.31
N LEU A 50 20.02 7.61 5.59
CA LEU A 50 19.09 6.75 6.35
C LEU A 50 18.13 5.95 5.47
N LEU A 51 18.06 6.26 4.18
CA LEU A 51 17.10 5.62 3.27
C LEU A 51 17.38 4.13 3.09
N GLU A 52 18.65 3.72 3.12
CA GLU A 52 19.05 2.32 2.97
C GLU A 52 18.61 1.44 4.15
N ASP A 53 18.46 2.05 5.33
CA ASP A 53 18.02 1.38 6.55
C ASP A 53 16.56 1.66 6.92
N THR A 54 15.82 2.33 6.03
CA THR A 54 14.42 2.72 6.28
C THR A 54 13.52 2.24 5.17
N ILE A 55 12.60 1.34 5.49
CA ILE A 55 11.54 0.93 4.55
C ILE A 55 10.42 1.96 4.62
N ILE A 56 10.06 2.53 3.48
CA ILE A 56 8.89 3.39 3.33
C ILE A 56 7.83 2.62 2.55
N LEU A 57 6.67 2.44 3.14
CA LEU A 57 5.49 1.89 2.49
C LEU A 57 4.41 2.97 2.41
N TRP A 58 3.93 3.24 1.21
CA TRP A 58 2.67 3.91 0.99
C TRP A 58 1.62 2.88 0.58
N THR A 59 0.49 2.88 1.25
CA THR A 59 -0.58 1.92 1.03
C THR A 59 -1.94 2.51 1.33
N THR A 60 -2.95 1.81 0.90
CA THR A 60 -4.36 2.01 1.23
C THR A 60 -4.99 0.65 1.52
N GLU A 61 -6.20 0.64 2.03
CA GLU A 61 -6.91 -0.60 2.37
C GLU A 61 -7.52 -1.31 1.15
N PHE A 62 -7.87 -0.56 0.11
CA PHE A 62 -8.38 -1.03 -1.18
C PHE A 62 -8.19 0.04 -2.27
N GLY A 63 -8.47 -0.31 -3.51
CA GLY A 63 -8.44 0.60 -4.65
C GLY A 63 -9.78 1.24 -4.96
N ARG A 64 -9.88 1.80 -6.16
CA ARG A 64 -11.11 2.37 -6.69
C ARG A 64 -11.49 1.68 -7.98
N MET A 65 -12.80 1.43 -8.16
CA MET A 65 -13.31 0.87 -9.40
C MET A 65 -12.99 1.79 -10.57
N PRO A 66 -12.60 1.26 -11.73
CA PRO A 66 -12.38 2.08 -12.93
C PRO A 66 -13.68 2.67 -13.48
N SER A 67 -14.81 2.03 -13.22
CA SER A 67 -16.14 2.58 -13.57
C SER A 67 -16.57 3.68 -12.60
N THR A 68 -17.38 4.60 -13.12
CA THR A 68 -17.95 5.70 -12.34
C THR A 68 -19.01 5.20 -11.36
N GLN A 69 -19.02 5.80 -10.18
CA GLN A 69 -20.16 5.80 -9.29
C GLN A 69 -20.83 7.19 -9.39
N GLY A 70 -22.12 7.20 -9.65
CA GLY A 70 -22.77 8.46 -10.05
C GLY A 70 -22.19 9.01 -11.36
N SER A 71 -21.79 10.28 -11.39
CA SER A 71 -21.23 10.91 -12.58
C SER A 71 -19.69 10.94 -12.58
N LYS A 72 -19.05 11.16 -11.45
CA LYS A 72 -17.60 11.42 -11.33
C LYS A 72 -16.94 10.70 -10.15
N GLY A 73 -17.71 10.06 -9.29
CA GLY A 73 -17.20 9.27 -8.15
C GLY A 73 -16.65 7.93 -8.58
N ARG A 74 -16.06 7.23 -7.63
CA ARG A 74 -15.59 5.86 -7.79
C ARG A 74 -15.94 5.05 -6.56
N ASP A 75 -16.43 3.84 -6.76
CA ASP A 75 -16.66 2.87 -5.69
C ASP A 75 -15.36 2.18 -5.27
N HIS A 76 -15.41 1.44 -4.19
CA HIS A 76 -14.30 0.66 -3.65
C HIS A 76 -13.98 -0.54 -4.55
N ASN A 77 -12.70 -0.74 -4.84
CA ASN A 77 -12.22 -1.94 -5.50
C ASN A 77 -11.36 -2.77 -4.54
N PRO A 78 -11.90 -3.83 -3.93
CA PRO A 78 -11.14 -4.65 -3.00
C PRO A 78 -10.15 -5.62 -3.66
N PHE A 79 -10.15 -5.72 -4.99
CA PHE A 79 -9.42 -6.74 -5.71
C PHE A 79 -8.06 -6.27 -6.23
N VAL A 80 -7.95 -4.98 -6.56
CA VAL A 80 -6.71 -4.39 -7.06
C VAL A 80 -6.51 -2.99 -6.53
N PHE A 81 -5.30 -2.70 -6.05
CA PHE A 81 -4.88 -1.38 -5.65
C PHE A 81 -3.35 -1.27 -5.71
N THR A 82 -2.86 -0.05 -5.77
CA THR A 82 -1.44 0.22 -5.90
C THR A 82 -0.84 0.50 -4.53
N ASN A 83 0.29 -0.13 -4.28
CA ASN A 83 1.20 0.22 -3.19
C ASN A 83 2.53 0.65 -3.80
N TRP A 84 3.30 1.48 -3.10
CA TRP A 84 4.69 1.68 -3.47
C TRP A 84 5.59 1.58 -2.25
N LEU A 85 6.81 1.09 -2.48
CA LEU A 85 7.82 0.92 -1.47
C LEU A 85 9.11 1.60 -1.91
N SER A 86 9.90 2.05 -0.94
CA SER A 86 11.20 2.66 -1.19
C SER A 86 12.14 2.44 0.00
N GLY A 87 13.45 2.40 -0.27
CA GLY A 87 14.48 2.24 0.76
C GLY A 87 14.55 0.83 1.35
N GLY A 88 15.32 0.64 2.40
CA GLY A 88 15.39 -0.57 3.22
C GLY A 88 15.54 -1.90 2.46
N GLY A 89 16.37 -1.96 1.42
CA GLY A 89 16.57 -3.18 0.61
C GLY A 89 15.48 -3.40 -0.47
N ILE A 90 14.61 -2.42 -0.71
CA ILE A 90 13.66 -2.46 -1.81
C ILE A 90 14.34 -2.08 -3.12
N LYS A 91 14.14 -2.90 -4.15
CA LYS A 91 14.65 -2.67 -5.50
C LYS A 91 13.86 -1.54 -6.18
N GLY A 92 14.54 -0.46 -6.52
CA GLY A 92 13.95 0.68 -7.20
C GLY A 92 13.67 0.42 -8.69
N GLY A 93 12.66 1.13 -9.24
CA GLY A 93 12.38 1.14 -10.68
C GLY A 93 11.72 -0.13 -11.22
N VAL A 94 11.14 -0.96 -10.36
CA VAL A 94 10.41 -2.18 -10.74
C VAL A 94 8.92 -2.01 -10.47
N THR A 95 8.11 -2.72 -11.25
CA THR A 95 6.69 -2.91 -11.00
C THR A 95 6.44 -4.39 -10.84
N HIS A 96 5.71 -4.77 -9.80
CA HIS A 96 5.30 -6.14 -9.51
C HIS A 96 3.78 -6.24 -9.48
N GLY A 97 3.24 -7.26 -10.15
CA GLY A 97 1.81 -7.46 -10.29
C GLY A 97 1.16 -6.51 -11.31
N HIS A 98 0.05 -6.94 -11.86
CA HIS A 98 -0.74 -6.20 -12.84
C HIS A 98 -2.22 -6.44 -12.63
N SER A 99 -3.04 -5.44 -12.97
CA SER A 99 -4.47 -5.64 -13.14
C SER A 99 -4.79 -6.22 -14.52
N ASP A 100 -6.00 -6.74 -14.68
CA ASP A 100 -6.55 -6.98 -16.00
C ASP A 100 -6.62 -5.67 -16.81
N GLU A 101 -6.91 -5.77 -18.10
CA GLU A 101 -6.95 -4.61 -19.02
C GLU A 101 -7.98 -3.53 -18.60
N TRP A 102 -8.98 -3.91 -17.81
CA TRP A 102 -10.04 -3.03 -17.33
C TRP A 102 -9.77 -2.46 -15.93
N GLY A 103 -8.77 -2.97 -15.22
CA GLY A 103 -8.43 -2.53 -13.86
C GLY A 103 -9.38 -3.04 -12.75
N TYR A 104 -10.18 -4.08 -13.03
CA TYR A 104 -11.12 -4.62 -12.04
C TYR A 104 -10.54 -5.70 -11.16
N LYS A 105 -9.71 -6.57 -11.72
CA LYS A 105 -9.20 -7.78 -11.05
C LYS A 105 -7.69 -7.91 -11.29
N PRO A 106 -6.97 -8.70 -10.47
CA PRO A 106 -5.61 -9.05 -10.79
C PRO A 106 -5.55 -9.82 -12.12
N LEU A 107 -4.51 -9.58 -12.91
CA LEU A 107 -4.28 -10.25 -14.18
C LEU A 107 -4.09 -11.76 -13.97
N ASP A 108 -3.23 -12.14 -13.03
CA ASP A 108 -3.12 -13.52 -12.55
C ASP A 108 -4.11 -13.71 -11.39
N ARG A 109 -5.21 -14.39 -11.67
CA ARG A 109 -6.26 -14.66 -10.69
C ARG A 109 -6.00 -15.88 -9.83
N ASP A 110 -5.12 -16.74 -10.29
CA ASP A 110 -4.78 -17.98 -9.59
C ASP A 110 -3.67 -17.74 -8.55
N ASN A 111 -2.78 -16.77 -8.83
CA ASN A 111 -1.69 -16.39 -7.94
C ASN A 111 -1.60 -14.86 -7.77
N PRO A 112 -2.62 -14.20 -7.24
CA PRO A 112 -2.57 -12.77 -7.01
C PRO A 112 -1.54 -12.45 -5.92
N THR A 113 -0.95 -11.27 -5.99
CA THR A 113 -0.21 -10.71 -4.85
C THR A 113 -1.19 -10.19 -3.82
N GLU A 114 -1.12 -10.71 -2.63
CA GLU A 114 -2.01 -10.35 -1.53
C GLU A 114 -1.36 -9.35 -0.56
N VAL A 115 -2.17 -8.69 0.27
CA VAL A 115 -1.69 -7.80 1.34
C VAL A 115 -0.71 -8.52 2.26
N TYR A 116 -0.95 -9.79 2.54
CA TYR A 116 -0.08 -10.64 3.36
C TYR A 116 1.33 -10.78 2.77
N ASP A 117 1.48 -10.75 1.45
CA ASP A 117 2.78 -10.89 0.78
C ASP A 117 3.63 -9.64 0.97
N ILE A 118 3.02 -8.47 0.95
CA ILE A 118 3.69 -7.20 1.26
C ILE A 118 4.20 -7.22 2.70
N HIS A 119 3.35 -7.65 3.66
CA HIS A 119 3.76 -7.75 5.06
C HIS A 119 4.84 -8.80 5.28
N ALA A 120 4.74 -9.96 4.63
CA ALA A 120 5.78 -11.01 4.68
C ALA A 120 7.12 -10.48 4.15
N THR A 121 7.09 -9.74 3.04
CA THR A 121 8.28 -9.14 2.42
C THR A 121 8.92 -8.07 3.33
N ILE A 122 8.12 -7.20 3.93
CA ILE A 122 8.62 -6.20 4.88
C ILE A 122 9.25 -6.88 6.10
N MET A 123 8.59 -7.88 6.67
CA MET A 123 9.16 -8.64 7.79
C MET A 123 10.46 -9.32 7.40
N HIS A 124 10.54 -9.91 6.21
CA HIS A 124 11.77 -10.51 5.69
C HIS A 124 12.92 -9.48 5.62
N LEU A 125 12.67 -8.30 5.07
CA LEU A 125 13.66 -7.21 4.99
C LEU A 125 14.09 -6.70 6.38
N LEU A 126 13.22 -6.81 7.38
CA LEU A 126 13.55 -6.52 8.78
C LEU A 126 14.27 -7.68 9.50
N GLY A 127 14.60 -8.76 8.79
CA GLY A 127 15.24 -9.94 9.37
C GLY A 127 14.29 -10.82 10.19
N ILE A 128 12.98 -10.63 10.05
CA ILE A 128 11.97 -11.37 10.80
C ILE A 128 11.36 -12.46 9.91
N ASN A 129 11.41 -13.70 10.39
CA ASN A 129 10.67 -14.79 9.77
C ASN A 129 9.20 -14.70 10.16
N HIS A 130 8.34 -14.31 9.21
CA HIS A 130 6.90 -14.09 9.43
C HIS A 130 6.13 -15.36 9.80
N GLU A 131 6.64 -16.55 9.40
CA GLU A 131 6.01 -17.82 9.73
C GLU A 131 6.28 -18.25 11.18
N ARG A 132 7.40 -17.78 11.75
CA ARG A 132 7.81 -18.06 13.12
C ARG A 132 7.39 -16.98 14.12
N LEU A 133 7.07 -15.78 13.62
CA LEU A 133 6.57 -14.70 14.47
C LEU A 133 5.08 -14.96 14.79
N THR A 134 4.82 -15.36 16.02
CA THR A 134 3.48 -15.61 16.50
C THR A 134 3.13 -14.73 17.70
N PHE A 135 1.86 -14.50 17.89
CA PHE A 135 1.29 -13.91 19.09
C PHE A 135 0.15 -14.77 19.60
N ARG A 136 0.03 -14.88 20.91
CA ARG A 136 -0.99 -15.71 21.54
C ARG A 136 -2.26 -14.90 21.74
N LYS A 137 -3.37 -15.40 21.16
CA LYS A 137 -4.70 -14.86 21.35
C LYS A 137 -5.71 -16.00 21.47
N ASP A 138 -6.57 -15.95 22.47
CA ASP A 138 -7.62 -16.95 22.70
C ASP A 138 -7.06 -18.38 22.76
N SER A 139 -5.92 -18.55 23.45
CA SER A 139 -5.19 -19.81 23.59
C SER A 139 -4.62 -20.41 22.30
N ILE A 140 -4.63 -19.66 21.20
CA ILE A 140 -4.09 -20.04 19.89
C ILE A 140 -2.91 -19.14 19.55
N ASP A 141 -1.81 -19.73 19.07
CA ASP A 141 -0.68 -18.99 18.51
C ASP A 141 -1.00 -18.65 17.05
N ARG A 142 -1.07 -17.33 16.77
CA ARG A 142 -1.44 -16.79 15.46
C ARG A 142 -0.26 -16.05 14.85
N ARG A 143 -0.08 -16.19 13.54
CA ARG A 143 0.86 -15.37 12.76
C ARG A 143 0.18 -14.07 12.34
N LEU A 144 0.95 -13.00 12.12
CA LEU A 144 0.43 -11.75 11.57
C LEU A 144 -0.03 -11.91 10.11
N THR A 145 0.57 -12.83 9.38
CA THR A 145 0.23 -13.19 8.00
C THR A 145 -0.77 -14.34 7.90
N ASP A 146 -1.32 -14.80 9.02
CA ASP A 146 -2.20 -15.96 9.12
C ASP A 146 -1.59 -17.19 8.43
N VAL A 147 -2.32 -17.88 7.56
CA VAL A 147 -1.82 -19.01 6.76
C VAL A 147 -1.25 -18.58 5.41
N HIS A 148 -1.28 -17.26 5.14
CA HIS A 148 -0.87 -16.63 3.91
C HIS A 148 0.53 -16.00 4.02
N GLY A 149 0.89 -15.25 3.00
CA GLY A 149 2.11 -14.46 2.94
C GLY A 149 3.26 -15.21 2.26
N LYS A 150 3.65 -14.70 1.12
CA LYS A 150 4.84 -15.11 0.38
C LYS A 150 5.76 -13.90 0.28
N VAL A 151 7.05 -14.11 0.53
CA VAL A 151 8.04 -13.06 0.24
C VAL A 151 8.08 -12.85 -1.27
N ILE A 152 8.11 -11.60 -1.71
CA ILE A 152 8.14 -11.19 -3.12
C ILE A 152 9.60 -10.90 -3.50
N PRO A 153 10.37 -11.87 -4.04
CA PRO A 153 11.79 -11.68 -4.30
C PRO A 153 12.06 -10.66 -5.42
N GLU A 154 11.13 -10.47 -6.33
CA GLU A 154 11.28 -9.57 -7.48
C GLU A 154 11.43 -8.09 -7.09
N ILE A 155 10.96 -7.70 -5.90
CA ILE A 155 11.06 -6.33 -5.39
C ILE A 155 12.19 -6.14 -4.36
N ILE A 156 12.99 -7.17 -4.11
CA ILE A 156 14.15 -7.11 -3.19
C ILE A 156 15.42 -6.84 -4.00
N ALA A 157 16.30 -5.94 -3.47
CA ALA A 157 17.54 -5.53 -4.11
C ALA A 157 18.67 -6.55 -3.91
#